data_1a94f25915b95c55a3bb7f38c43670e5
#
_entry.id   1a94f25915b95c55a3bb7f38c43670e5
#
_cell.length_a   1.000
_cell.length_b   1.000
_cell.length_c   1.000
_cell.angle_alpha   90.00
_cell.angle_beta   90.00
_cell.angle_gamma   90.00
#
_symmetry.space_group_name_H-M   'P 1'
#
loop_
_entity.id
_entity.type
_entity.pdbx_description
1 polymer ?
#
loop_
_entity_poly.entity_id
_entity_poly.type
_entity_poly.pdbx_seq_one_letter_code
_entity_poly.pdbx_strand_id
1 'polypeptide(L)'
;TAIARDDPRIAGWAAAVEALELGAGSDDPELRDPARALGPAEGTALDAVSLGEGGTITLRFEPPLADGDGPDLAVFENGFSASFLELGIVEVSSDGVHFVRFDCASLGTAPVGPFGTLDTAQLAGLAGKYEQGYGTPFDLATLRARPEVQVGVLDLDRVMLVRVVDVQGDGSITDSFGHPIYDPHPTAQTAGFDLDAVAALHA
;
A
#
# COMPACT_ATOMS: atom_id res chain seq x y z
N THR A 1 14.09 4.92 2.57
CA THR A 1 13.79 6.38 2.71
C THR A 1 12.47 6.66 2.03
N ALA A 2 11.57 7.43 2.66
CA ALA A 2 10.30 7.85 2.08
C ALA A 2 10.47 8.55 0.73
N ILE A 3 9.46 8.47 -0.12
CA ILE A 3 9.37 9.21 -1.39
C ILE A 3 8.44 10.40 -1.15
N ALA A 4 8.93 11.62 -1.30
CA ALA A 4 8.05 12.80 -1.23
C ALA A 4 7.11 12.84 -2.45
N ARG A 5 5.90 13.36 -2.29
CA ARG A 5 4.91 13.44 -3.39
C ARG A 5 5.34 14.29 -4.58
N ASP A 6 6.35 15.14 -4.40
CA ASP A 6 6.98 15.97 -5.42
C ASP A 6 8.41 15.50 -5.77
N ASP A 7 8.75 14.25 -5.43
CA ASP A 7 10.05 13.67 -5.75
C ASP A 7 10.25 13.64 -7.27
N PRO A 8 11.36 14.19 -7.80
CA PRO A 8 11.59 14.27 -9.24
C PRO A 8 11.77 12.91 -9.94
N ARG A 9 11.90 11.82 -9.18
CA ARG A 9 11.93 10.45 -9.74
C ARG A 9 10.55 9.92 -10.10
N ILE A 10 9.46 10.56 -9.64
CA ILE A 10 8.11 10.11 -9.98
C ILE A 10 7.91 10.31 -11.48
N ALA A 11 7.78 9.18 -12.20
CA ALA A 11 7.56 9.11 -13.63
C ALA A 11 6.07 9.13 -14.01
N GLY A 12 5.20 8.73 -13.10
CA GLY A 12 3.76 8.68 -13.32
C GLY A 12 2.98 8.21 -12.09
N TRP A 13 1.68 8.04 -12.26
CA TRP A 13 0.75 7.64 -11.22
C TRP A 13 -0.20 6.57 -11.76
N ALA A 14 -0.88 5.86 -10.88
CA ALA A 14 -1.90 4.91 -11.28
C ALA A 14 -2.93 5.56 -12.21
N ALA A 15 -3.27 4.88 -13.32
CA ALA A 15 -4.10 5.42 -14.39
C ALA A 15 -5.58 5.03 -14.26
N ALA A 16 -5.88 3.90 -13.63
CA ALA A 16 -7.25 3.42 -13.47
C ALA A 16 -7.39 2.52 -12.23
N VAL A 17 -8.61 2.43 -11.71
CA VAL A 17 -8.99 1.42 -10.72
C VAL A 17 -9.50 0.18 -11.45
N GLU A 18 -8.86 -0.96 -11.20
CA GLU A 18 -9.28 -2.25 -11.77
C GLU A 18 -10.34 -2.92 -10.89
N ALA A 19 -10.18 -2.83 -9.57
CA ALA A 19 -11.12 -3.37 -8.59
C ALA A 19 -11.03 -2.61 -7.26
N LEU A 20 -12.17 -2.52 -6.57
CA LEU A 20 -12.27 -2.04 -5.19
C LEU A 20 -13.22 -2.95 -4.42
N GLU A 21 -12.76 -3.53 -3.32
CA GLU A 21 -13.55 -4.30 -2.37
C GLU A 21 -13.43 -3.63 -1.00
N LEU A 22 -14.48 -2.93 -0.58
CA LEU A 22 -14.49 -2.23 0.70
C LEU A 22 -14.68 -3.19 1.85
N GLY A 23 -13.86 -3.05 2.88
CA GLY A 23 -13.99 -3.73 4.15
C GLY A 23 -15.02 -3.06 5.07
N ALA A 24 -15.07 -3.51 6.32
CA ALA A 24 -15.96 -2.95 7.33
C ALA A 24 -15.46 -1.58 7.82
N GLY A 25 -16.38 -0.72 8.28
CA GLY A 25 -16.05 0.55 8.94
C GLY A 25 -15.67 1.72 8.03
N SER A 26 -15.53 1.51 6.70
CA SER A 26 -15.47 2.60 5.73
C SER A 26 -16.88 3.09 5.45
N ASP A 27 -17.42 3.97 6.29
CA ASP A 27 -18.83 4.38 6.23
C ASP A 27 -19.03 5.76 5.61
N ASP A 28 -17.99 6.57 5.47
CA ASP A 28 -18.07 7.89 4.84
C ASP A 28 -18.17 7.76 3.31
N PRO A 29 -19.31 8.16 2.69
CA PRO A 29 -19.50 8.05 1.24
C PRO A 29 -18.48 8.88 0.43
N GLU A 30 -17.94 9.97 1.01
CA GLU A 30 -16.97 10.82 0.34
C GLU A 30 -15.61 10.14 0.21
N LEU A 31 -15.28 9.21 1.11
CA LEU A 31 -14.02 8.46 1.10
C LEU A 31 -14.15 7.07 0.45
N ARG A 32 -15.26 6.81 -0.24
CA ARG A 32 -15.48 5.56 -1.00
C ARG A 32 -15.29 5.73 -2.51
N ASP A 33 -14.99 6.93 -2.97
CA ASP A 33 -14.76 7.19 -4.40
C ASP A 33 -13.36 6.69 -4.79
N PRO A 34 -13.26 5.59 -5.55
CA PRO A 34 -11.97 5.03 -5.94
C PRO A 34 -11.14 5.98 -6.83
N ALA A 35 -11.76 6.97 -7.46
CA ALA A 35 -11.06 7.95 -8.27
C ALA A 35 -10.08 8.80 -7.45
N ARG A 36 -10.26 8.90 -6.15
CA ARG A 36 -9.34 9.61 -5.24
C ARG A 36 -7.96 8.94 -5.13
N ALA A 37 -7.86 7.65 -5.45
CA ALA A 37 -6.56 6.94 -5.50
C ALA A 37 -5.82 7.13 -6.83
N LEU A 38 -6.33 7.96 -7.74
CA LEU A 38 -5.76 8.16 -9.08
C LEU A 38 -5.12 9.54 -9.22
N GLY A 39 -4.01 9.59 -9.95
CA GLY A 39 -3.26 10.82 -10.15
C GLY A 39 -2.28 11.12 -9.01
N PRO A 40 -1.73 12.35 -8.98
CA PRO A 40 -0.75 12.74 -7.98
C PRO A 40 -1.30 12.73 -6.56
N ALA A 41 -0.48 12.28 -5.60
CA ALA A 41 -0.82 12.34 -4.19
C ALA A 41 -1.10 13.80 -3.76
N GLU A 42 -2.28 14.03 -3.20
CA GLU A 42 -2.69 15.34 -2.69
C GLU A 42 -2.00 15.67 -1.36
N GLY A 43 -1.68 14.65 -0.57
CA GLY A 43 -1.04 14.80 0.73
C GLY A 43 -1.94 15.51 1.73
N THR A 44 -3.25 15.28 1.65
CA THR A 44 -4.25 15.81 2.57
C THR A 44 -5.07 14.68 3.17
N ALA A 45 -5.56 14.86 4.39
CA ALA A 45 -6.30 13.84 5.11
C ALA A 45 -7.67 13.47 4.50
N LEU A 46 -8.19 14.25 3.55
CA LEU A 46 -9.54 14.09 3.03
C LEU A 46 -9.59 13.65 1.56
N ASP A 47 -8.46 13.61 0.87
CA ASP A 47 -8.40 13.18 -0.53
C ASP A 47 -7.74 11.81 -0.63
N ALA A 48 -8.44 10.82 -0.12
CA ALA A 48 -8.03 9.42 -0.11
C ALA A 48 -9.25 8.52 -0.27
N VAL A 49 -9.04 7.26 -0.61
CA VAL A 49 -10.06 6.22 -0.54
C VAL A 49 -9.83 5.36 0.68
N SER A 50 -10.81 5.34 1.60
CA SER A 50 -10.79 4.50 2.80
C SER A 50 -11.16 3.08 2.42
N LEU A 51 -10.25 2.14 2.59
CA LEU A 51 -10.46 0.74 2.20
C LEU A 51 -11.39 0.00 3.16
N GLY A 52 -11.48 0.42 4.41
CA GLY A 52 -12.16 -0.35 5.46
C GLY A 52 -11.34 -1.55 5.94
N GLU A 53 -11.71 -2.09 7.11
CA GLU A 53 -11.02 -3.24 7.71
C GLU A 53 -11.04 -4.47 6.79
N GLY A 54 -9.87 -4.87 6.31
CA GLY A 54 -9.69 -5.97 5.36
C GLY A 54 -10.06 -5.63 3.91
N GLY A 55 -10.27 -4.36 3.58
CA GLY A 55 -10.57 -3.93 2.21
C GLY A 55 -9.38 -4.01 1.27
N THR A 56 -9.65 -3.98 -0.04
CA THR A 56 -8.62 -4.04 -1.07
C THR A 56 -8.90 -3.10 -2.22
N ILE A 57 -7.84 -2.53 -2.80
CA ILE A 57 -7.91 -1.81 -4.07
C ILE A 57 -6.85 -2.32 -5.02
N THR A 58 -7.21 -2.48 -6.29
CA THR A 58 -6.28 -2.84 -7.37
C THR A 58 -6.23 -1.71 -8.38
N LEU A 59 -5.03 -1.18 -8.60
CA LEU A 59 -4.76 -0.06 -9.49
C LEU A 59 -3.98 -0.52 -10.73
N ARG A 60 -4.30 0.07 -11.88
CA ARG A 60 -3.64 -0.18 -13.17
C ARG A 60 -2.65 0.93 -13.51
N PHE A 61 -1.51 0.52 -14.05
CA PHE A 61 -0.49 1.43 -14.59
C PHE A 61 -0.45 1.35 -16.11
N GLU A 62 -0.41 2.53 -16.75
CA GLU A 62 -0.23 2.71 -18.19
C GLU A 62 0.72 3.92 -18.43
N PRO A 63 1.99 3.67 -18.81
CA PRO A 63 2.63 2.38 -19.10
C PRO A 63 2.77 1.50 -17.84
N PRO A 64 3.00 0.18 -18.00
CA PRO A 64 3.31 -0.73 -16.90
C PRO A 64 4.55 -0.30 -16.14
N LEU A 65 4.62 -0.63 -14.83
CA LEU A 65 5.84 -0.50 -14.04
C LEU A 65 6.91 -1.47 -14.54
N ALA A 66 8.18 -1.05 -14.45
CA ALA A 66 9.33 -1.86 -14.77
C ALA A 66 10.37 -1.83 -13.64
N ASP A 67 11.11 -2.94 -13.48
CA ASP A 67 12.21 -3.07 -12.53
C ASP A 67 13.41 -2.22 -12.96
N GLY A 68 13.77 -1.22 -12.16
CA GLY A 68 14.86 -0.29 -12.38
C GLY A 68 15.89 -0.29 -11.23
N ASP A 69 16.72 0.74 -11.17
CA ASP A 69 17.67 0.91 -10.08
C ASP A 69 17.00 1.50 -8.84
N GLY A 70 16.81 0.67 -7.80
CA GLY A 70 16.18 1.07 -6.53
C GLY A 70 14.66 0.92 -6.56
N PRO A 71 13.90 1.73 -5.79
CA PRO A 71 12.45 1.56 -5.72
C PRO A 71 11.78 1.92 -7.04
N ASP A 72 10.77 1.11 -7.44
CA ASP A 72 10.02 1.24 -8.69
C ASP A 72 8.64 1.84 -8.49
N LEU A 73 8.10 1.73 -7.30
CA LEU A 73 6.82 2.35 -6.94
C LEU A 73 6.82 2.87 -5.50
N ALA A 74 5.88 3.77 -5.22
CA ALA A 74 5.66 4.27 -3.88
C ALA A 74 4.16 4.38 -3.58
N VAL A 75 3.73 3.88 -2.41
CA VAL A 75 2.34 3.92 -1.95
C VAL A 75 2.18 5.04 -0.93
N PHE A 76 1.27 5.97 -1.19
CA PHE A 76 0.96 7.12 -0.36
C PHE A 76 -0.33 6.87 0.42
N GLU A 77 -0.27 7.14 1.69
CA GLU A 77 -1.37 7.03 2.64
C GLU A 77 -1.59 8.40 3.29
N ASN A 78 -2.78 8.68 3.79
CA ASN A 78 -3.12 9.99 4.34
C ASN A 78 -2.79 10.17 5.83
N GLY A 79 -1.92 9.35 6.41
CA GLY A 79 -1.56 9.33 7.83
C GLY A 79 -1.43 10.70 8.49
N PHE A 80 -2.21 10.93 9.53
CA PHE A 80 -2.30 12.22 10.22
C PHE A 80 -1.03 12.59 10.99
N SER A 81 -0.19 11.62 11.30
CA SER A 81 1.04 11.83 12.05
C SER A 81 2.04 10.71 11.77
N ALA A 82 3.31 10.96 12.11
CA ALA A 82 4.38 9.98 11.93
C ALA A 82 4.25 8.70 12.79
N SER A 83 3.22 8.56 13.60
CA SER A 83 3.04 7.42 14.51
C SER A 83 1.62 6.85 14.58
N PHE A 84 0.61 7.59 14.14
CA PHE A 84 -0.74 7.06 13.93
C PHE A 84 -0.82 6.69 12.46
N LEU A 85 -0.64 5.41 12.18
CA LEU A 85 -0.45 4.85 10.84
C LEU A 85 -1.33 3.62 10.70
N GLU A 86 -2.05 3.52 9.60
CA GLU A 86 -2.75 2.33 9.16
C GLU A 86 -1.93 1.62 8.09
N LEU A 87 -1.80 0.31 8.22
CA LEU A 87 -0.83 -0.45 7.44
C LEU A 87 -1.49 -1.16 6.26
N GLY A 88 -0.78 -1.23 5.15
CA GLY A 88 -1.22 -1.95 3.95
C GLY A 88 -0.16 -2.94 3.44
N ILE A 89 -0.63 -4.10 2.99
CA ILE A 89 0.18 -5.06 2.26
C ILE A 89 0.12 -4.71 0.79
N VAL A 90 1.27 -4.77 0.11
CA VAL A 90 1.37 -4.45 -1.32
C VAL A 90 1.67 -5.71 -2.12
N GLU A 91 0.92 -5.89 -3.18
CA GLU A 91 1.05 -7.00 -4.12
C GLU A 91 1.08 -6.48 -5.55
N VAL A 92 1.76 -7.19 -6.44
CA VAL A 92 1.89 -6.81 -7.85
C VAL A 92 1.53 -7.95 -8.79
N SER A 93 1.07 -7.61 -9.99
CA SER A 93 0.67 -8.58 -11.00
C SER A 93 0.96 -8.09 -12.43
N SER A 94 1.36 -9.02 -13.30
CA SER A 94 1.51 -8.79 -14.75
C SER A 94 0.30 -9.24 -15.57
N ASP A 95 -0.55 -10.11 -15.02
CA ASP A 95 -1.65 -10.76 -15.75
C ASP A 95 -3.05 -10.51 -15.18
N GLY A 96 -3.13 -9.88 -13.98
CA GLY A 96 -4.38 -9.60 -13.26
C GLY A 96 -5.00 -10.81 -12.56
N VAL A 97 -4.33 -11.94 -12.58
CA VAL A 97 -4.80 -13.21 -11.96
C VAL A 97 -3.89 -13.61 -10.81
N HIS A 98 -2.58 -13.58 -11.05
CA HIS A 98 -1.57 -13.95 -10.07
C HIS A 98 -0.97 -12.70 -9.45
N PHE A 99 -1.17 -12.54 -8.16
CA PHE A 99 -0.61 -11.43 -7.37
C PHE A 99 0.52 -11.96 -6.48
N VAL A 100 1.64 -11.26 -6.50
CA VAL A 100 2.83 -11.60 -5.71
C VAL A 100 3.04 -10.49 -4.68
N ARG A 101 3.05 -10.89 -3.41
CA ARG A 101 3.22 -10.00 -2.26
C ARG A 101 4.69 -9.65 -2.05
N PHE A 102 4.96 -8.38 -1.78
CA PHE A 102 6.24 -7.97 -1.23
C PHE A 102 6.46 -8.56 0.17
N ASP A 103 7.70 -8.90 0.49
CA ASP A 103 8.01 -9.32 1.85
C ASP A 103 7.85 -8.16 2.82
N CYS A 104 7.20 -8.45 3.94
CA CYS A 104 7.01 -7.49 5.01
C CYS A 104 7.39 -8.08 6.36
N ALA A 105 7.69 -7.21 7.32
CA ALA A 105 8.00 -7.57 8.70
C ALA A 105 7.37 -6.57 9.67
N SER A 106 6.80 -7.10 10.75
CA SER A 106 6.30 -6.33 11.89
C SER A 106 6.85 -6.94 13.19
N LEU A 107 7.56 -6.14 13.97
CA LEU A 107 8.12 -6.56 15.26
C LEU A 107 7.21 -6.18 16.44
N GLY A 108 6.03 -5.64 16.17
CA GLY A 108 5.00 -5.38 17.18
C GLY A 108 4.52 -6.68 17.83
N THR A 109 4.48 -6.74 19.15
CA THR A 109 4.16 -7.97 19.90
C THR A 109 2.82 -7.91 20.62
N ALA A 110 2.09 -6.81 20.51
CA ALA A 110 0.83 -6.60 21.23
C ALA A 110 -0.16 -5.79 20.39
N PRO A 111 -1.47 -6.00 20.57
CA PRO A 111 -2.51 -5.19 19.94
C PRO A 111 -2.34 -3.70 20.22
N VAL A 112 -2.64 -2.89 19.21
CA VAL A 112 -2.66 -1.43 19.27
C VAL A 112 -4.12 -0.99 19.38
N GLY A 113 -4.44 -0.11 20.33
CA GLY A 113 -5.81 0.40 20.47
C GLY A 113 -6.17 1.40 19.36
N PRO A 114 -7.45 1.80 19.25
CA PRO A 114 -7.99 2.58 18.12
C PRO A 114 -7.32 3.94 17.89
N PHE A 115 -6.62 4.49 18.87
CA PHE A 115 -5.84 5.74 18.76
C PHE A 115 -4.39 5.52 19.18
N GLY A 116 -3.92 4.27 19.10
CA GLY A 116 -2.57 3.92 19.47
C GLY A 116 -1.55 4.36 18.41
N THR A 117 -0.29 4.18 18.73
CA THR A 117 0.83 4.60 17.87
C THR A 117 1.74 3.44 17.54
N LEU A 118 2.34 3.49 16.38
CA LEU A 118 3.33 2.51 15.91
C LEU A 118 4.74 3.12 15.93
N ASP A 119 5.70 2.27 16.25
CA ASP A 119 7.12 2.58 16.01
C ASP A 119 7.51 2.11 14.61
N THR A 120 7.68 3.05 13.68
CA THR A 120 8.02 2.76 12.30
C THR A 120 9.37 2.05 12.13
N ALA A 121 10.25 2.11 13.13
CA ALA A 121 11.51 1.36 13.12
C ALA A 121 11.29 -0.17 13.22
N GLN A 122 10.13 -0.59 13.70
CA GLN A 122 9.73 -1.99 13.83
C GLN A 122 9.01 -2.53 12.59
N LEU A 123 8.84 -1.72 11.54
CA LEU A 123 8.09 -2.05 10.34
C LEU A 123 8.99 -2.04 9.10
N ALA A 124 8.81 -3.02 8.21
CA ALA A 124 9.45 -3.06 6.90
C ALA A 124 8.47 -3.66 5.86
N GLY A 125 8.51 -3.15 4.61
CA GLY A 125 7.74 -3.69 3.49
C GLY A 125 6.22 -3.60 3.64
N LEU A 126 5.73 -2.71 4.51
CA LEU A 126 4.32 -2.36 4.67
C LEU A 126 4.08 -0.93 4.20
N ALA A 127 3.04 -0.69 3.41
CA ALA A 127 2.56 0.65 3.09
C ALA A 127 1.99 1.32 4.36
N GLY A 128 1.81 2.65 4.33
CA GLY A 128 1.35 3.42 5.49
C GLY A 128 2.43 3.70 6.53
N LYS A 129 3.70 3.44 6.20
CA LYS A 129 4.83 3.64 7.13
C LYS A 129 5.16 5.12 7.39
N TYR A 130 4.68 6.03 6.57
CA TYR A 130 5.01 7.45 6.61
C TYR A 130 3.75 8.30 6.64
N GLU A 131 3.86 9.51 7.21
CA GLU A 131 2.78 10.49 7.24
C GLU A 131 2.40 10.98 5.84
N GLN A 132 1.25 11.62 5.72
CA GLN A 132 0.71 12.18 4.48
C GLN A 132 1.75 12.98 3.68
N GLY A 133 1.71 12.85 2.36
CA GLY A 133 2.67 13.47 1.45
C GLY A 133 4.01 12.73 1.30
N TYR A 134 4.17 11.60 2.01
CA TYR A 134 5.35 10.74 1.92
C TYR A 134 4.97 9.29 1.67
N GLY A 135 5.34 8.76 0.49
CA GLY A 135 5.04 7.39 0.09
C GLY A 135 6.05 6.38 0.61
N THR A 136 5.56 5.18 0.90
CA THR A 136 6.39 4.01 1.22
C THR A 136 6.90 3.39 -0.07
N PRO A 137 8.23 3.32 -0.28
CA PRO A 137 8.83 2.76 -1.49
C PRO A 137 8.83 1.24 -1.50
N PHE A 138 8.69 0.66 -2.70
CA PHE A 138 8.82 -0.77 -2.99
C PHE A 138 9.71 -0.96 -4.21
N ASP A 139 10.57 -1.97 -4.14
CA ASP A 139 11.58 -2.30 -5.15
C ASP A 139 11.27 -3.70 -5.73
N LEU A 140 10.92 -3.75 -7.01
CA LEU A 140 10.56 -4.98 -7.73
C LEU A 140 11.71 -5.99 -7.75
N ALA A 141 12.97 -5.52 -7.72
CA ALA A 141 14.13 -6.39 -7.64
C ALA A 141 14.10 -7.34 -6.43
N THR A 142 13.42 -6.95 -5.35
CA THR A 142 13.25 -7.82 -4.15
C THR A 142 12.44 -9.08 -4.44
N LEU A 143 11.64 -9.08 -5.50
CA LEU A 143 10.81 -10.21 -5.93
C LEU A 143 11.53 -11.17 -6.90
N ARG A 144 12.73 -10.83 -7.38
CA ARG A 144 13.46 -11.63 -8.39
C ARG A 144 13.62 -13.11 -8.01
N ALA A 145 13.72 -13.43 -6.73
CA ALA A 145 13.86 -14.80 -6.25
C ALA A 145 12.53 -15.56 -6.07
N ARG A 146 11.40 -14.89 -6.26
CA ARG A 146 10.07 -15.50 -6.12
C ARG A 146 9.84 -16.56 -7.21
N PRO A 147 9.21 -17.70 -6.87
CA PRO A 147 8.89 -18.75 -7.85
C PRO A 147 8.10 -18.22 -9.06
N GLU A 148 7.16 -17.28 -8.84
CA GLU A 148 6.31 -16.67 -9.84
C GLU A 148 7.13 -15.90 -10.89
N VAL A 149 8.22 -15.25 -10.48
CA VAL A 149 9.16 -14.56 -11.37
C VAL A 149 10.01 -15.58 -12.11
N GLN A 150 10.51 -16.60 -11.41
CA GLN A 150 11.38 -17.63 -12.00
C GLN A 150 10.69 -18.48 -13.07
N VAL A 151 9.37 -18.65 -13.00
CA VAL A 151 8.58 -19.38 -14.00
C VAL A 151 7.88 -18.45 -15.01
N GLY A 152 8.07 -17.13 -14.91
CA GLY A 152 7.54 -16.13 -15.85
C GLY A 152 6.05 -15.83 -15.68
N VAL A 153 5.47 -16.11 -14.52
CA VAL A 153 4.10 -15.70 -14.16
C VAL A 153 4.05 -14.21 -13.82
N LEU A 154 5.04 -13.73 -13.04
CA LEU A 154 5.26 -12.31 -12.82
C LEU A 154 6.45 -11.85 -13.67
N ASP A 155 6.19 -10.93 -14.58
CA ASP A 155 7.20 -10.23 -15.40
C ASP A 155 7.51 -8.88 -14.76
N LEU A 156 8.71 -8.74 -14.20
CA LEU A 156 9.11 -7.51 -13.49
C LEU A 156 9.34 -6.32 -14.42
N ASP A 157 9.58 -6.59 -15.73
CA ASP A 157 9.68 -5.52 -16.73
C ASP A 157 8.30 -5.06 -17.24
N ARG A 158 7.21 -5.68 -16.74
CA ARG A 158 5.85 -5.41 -17.17
C ARG A 158 4.81 -5.66 -16.07
N VAL A 159 4.94 -4.98 -14.97
CA VAL A 159 3.95 -5.02 -13.88
C VAL A 159 2.79 -4.07 -14.20
N MET A 160 1.62 -4.64 -14.50
CA MET A 160 0.44 -3.89 -14.91
C MET A 160 -0.42 -3.40 -13.75
N LEU A 161 -0.43 -4.15 -12.65
CA LEU A 161 -1.34 -3.93 -11.52
C LEU A 161 -0.58 -3.92 -10.21
N VAL A 162 -0.97 -2.98 -9.35
CA VAL A 162 -0.61 -2.94 -7.93
C VAL A 162 -1.88 -3.08 -7.12
N ARG A 163 -1.87 -4.01 -6.15
CA ARG A 163 -2.96 -4.17 -5.18
C ARG A 163 -2.48 -3.80 -3.80
N VAL A 164 -3.26 -2.95 -3.13
CA VAL A 164 -3.09 -2.64 -1.71
C VAL A 164 -4.18 -3.36 -0.95
N VAL A 165 -3.79 -4.09 0.08
CA VAL A 165 -4.67 -4.84 0.98
C VAL A 165 -4.53 -4.26 2.36
N ASP A 166 -5.63 -3.82 2.94
CA ASP A 166 -5.66 -3.32 4.32
C ASP A 166 -5.19 -4.39 5.31
N VAL A 167 -4.41 -3.98 6.30
CA VAL A 167 -4.07 -4.79 7.46
C VAL A 167 -5.09 -4.51 8.54
N GLN A 168 -5.93 -5.49 8.86
CA GLN A 168 -7.02 -5.34 9.84
C GLN A 168 -6.56 -4.96 11.26
N GLY A 169 -5.27 -5.08 11.58
CA GLY A 169 -4.66 -4.61 12.83
C GLY A 169 -4.93 -5.44 14.07
N ASP A 170 -5.80 -6.44 14.01
CA ASP A 170 -6.17 -7.33 15.12
C ASP A 170 -5.20 -8.50 15.34
N GLY A 171 -4.16 -8.61 14.50
CA GLY A 171 -3.18 -9.70 14.52
C GLY A 171 -3.62 -10.96 13.76
N SER A 172 -4.76 -10.95 13.08
CA SER A 172 -5.22 -12.06 12.23
C SER A 172 -4.38 -12.22 10.96
N ILE A 173 -3.82 -11.11 10.47
CA ILE A 173 -2.90 -11.07 9.33
C ILE A 173 -1.46 -11.20 9.85
N THR A 174 -0.64 -11.99 9.16
CA THR A 174 0.76 -12.19 9.51
C THR A 174 1.71 -11.60 8.48
N ASP A 175 2.89 -11.20 8.95
CA ASP A 175 4.01 -10.81 8.12
C ASP A 175 4.63 -12.02 7.38
N SER A 176 5.67 -11.78 6.57
CA SER A 176 6.35 -12.85 5.80
C SER A 176 7.07 -13.88 6.66
N PHE A 177 7.21 -13.64 7.96
CA PHE A 177 7.88 -14.52 8.93
C PHE A 177 6.89 -15.22 9.87
N GLY A 178 5.58 -14.96 9.70
CA GLY A 178 4.52 -15.55 10.52
C GLY A 178 4.23 -14.81 11.82
N HIS A 179 4.77 -13.58 12.00
CA HIS A 179 4.43 -12.75 13.15
C HIS A 179 3.11 -12.00 12.88
N PRO A 180 2.23 -11.86 13.88
CA PRO A 180 1.02 -11.07 13.73
C PRO A 180 1.36 -9.60 13.47
N ILE A 181 0.59 -8.97 12.57
CA ILE A 181 0.70 -7.53 12.33
C ILE A 181 -0.39 -6.84 13.13
N TYR A 182 0.01 -5.83 13.88
CA TYR A 182 -0.89 -4.97 14.65
C TYR A 182 -0.75 -3.53 14.18
N ASP A 183 -1.88 -2.85 14.02
CA ASP A 183 -1.98 -1.41 13.86
C ASP A 183 -3.20 -0.87 14.65
N PRO A 184 -3.55 0.42 14.59
CA PRO A 184 -4.68 0.94 15.32
C PRO A 184 -5.99 0.20 14.99
N HIS A 185 -6.56 -0.50 15.98
CA HIS A 185 -7.78 -1.30 15.81
C HIS A 185 -8.60 -1.36 17.12
N PRO A 186 -9.96 -1.34 17.07
CA PRO A 186 -10.78 -1.04 15.90
C PRO A 186 -10.79 0.45 15.54
N THR A 187 -10.81 0.76 14.26
CA THR A 187 -11.05 2.12 13.75
C THR A 187 -12.48 2.24 13.22
N ALA A 188 -13.01 3.46 13.06
CA ALA A 188 -14.38 3.71 12.65
C ALA A 188 -14.49 4.95 11.77
N GLN A 189 -15.49 4.99 10.91
CA GLN A 189 -15.79 6.03 9.90
C GLN A 189 -14.83 5.98 8.70
N THR A 190 -13.54 6.09 8.94
CA THR A 190 -12.45 5.95 7.96
C THR A 190 -11.58 4.80 8.41
N ALA A 191 -12.19 3.62 8.62
CA ALA A 191 -11.46 2.46 9.09
C ALA A 191 -10.55 1.88 8.00
N GLY A 192 -9.41 1.35 8.45
CA GLY A 192 -8.45 0.70 7.59
C GLY A 192 -7.64 1.69 6.75
N PHE A 193 -6.82 1.16 5.87
CA PHE A 193 -5.88 1.91 5.05
C PHE A 193 -6.56 2.98 4.18
N ASP A 194 -6.16 4.22 4.31
CA ASP A 194 -6.67 5.36 3.54
C ASP A 194 -5.69 5.69 2.39
N LEU A 195 -5.94 5.14 1.21
CA LEU A 195 -5.05 5.29 0.05
C LEU A 195 -5.23 6.66 -0.63
N ASP A 196 -4.18 7.48 -0.63
CA ASP A 196 -4.08 8.74 -1.39
C ASP A 196 -3.67 8.46 -2.85
N ALA A 197 -2.56 7.76 -3.08
CA ALA A 197 -2.08 7.48 -4.44
C ALA A 197 -1.04 6.34 -4.49
N VAL A 198 -0.78 5.83 -5.70
CA VAL A 198 0.40 5.01 -5.99
C VAL A 198 1.20 5.60 -7.15
N ALA A 199 2.46 5.95 -6.88
CA ALA A 199 3.39 6.49 -7.85
C ALA A 199 4.20 5.39 -8.56
N ALA A 200 4.49 5.60 -9.85
CA ALA A 200 5.54 4.92 -10.59
C ALA A 200 6.84 5.71 -10.50
N LEU A 201 7.95 5.05 -10.21
CA LEU A 201 9.29 5.61 -10.24
C LEU A 201 10.07 5.12 -11.47
N HIS A 202 9.75 3.91 -11.95
CA HIS A 202 10.21 3.34 -13.22
C HIS A 202 9.01 2.74 -13.98
N ALA A 203 8.89 3.07 -15.29
CA ALA A 203 7.80 2.63 -16.16
C ALA A 203 8.24 2.63 -17.65
#